data_5f37a404fbfff59544342fd78f3163c5
#
_entry.id   5f37a404fbfff59544342fd78f3163c5
#
_cell.length_a   1.000
_cell.length_b   1.000
_cell.length_c   1.000
_cell.angle_alpha   90.00
_cell.angle_beta   90.00
_cell.angle_gamma   90.00
#
_symmetry.space_group_name_H-M   'P 1'
#
loop_
_entity.id
_entity.type
_entity.pdbx_description
1 polymer ?
#
loop_
_entity_poly.entity_id
_entity_poly.type
_entity_poly.pdbx_seq_one_letter_code
_entity_poly.pdbx_strand_id
1 'polypeptide(L)'
;MSAVPAWQEDPPPRPALSVVSTHVPGSLPPGVEAALWRGDQLGSAVTTVLGTGYDMLDAELPGGGWPCHALTELLCAQPSVLEWRLIGPALRQVVGQGRSVVVVGPPQHPHLPGLRHAGIAEQQLVWVRAQAPAERLWCTEQLVKSNACGALVAWLPQARPEQIRRLQVCARRQPLHAGQRR
;
A
#
# COMPACT_ATOMS: atom_id res chain seq x y z
N MET A 1 35.45 1.10 -44.08
CA MET A 1 35.09 2.33 -43.35
C MET A 1 33.66 2.14 -42.81
N SER A 2 33.53 1.67 -41.57
CA SER A 2 32.23 1.42 -40.95
C SER A 2 31.79 2.68 -40.21
N ALA A 3 30.65 3.24 -40.56
CA ALA A 3 30.04 4.37 -39.89
C ALA A 3 29.47 3.92 -38.53
N VAL A 4 29.89 4.60 -37.46
CA VAL A 4 29.36 4.43 -36.12
C VAL A 4 27.92 5.00 -36.09
N PRO A 5 26.90 4.29 -35.56
CA PRO A 5 25.52 4.79 -35.54
C PRO A 5 25.37 5.97 -34.58
N ALA A 6 24.58 6.97 -34.97
CA ALA A 6 24.40 8.29 -34.34
C ALA A 6 23.70 8.30 -32.96
N TRP A 7 23.48 7.14 -32.31
CA TRP A 7 22.83 7.05 -30.97
C TRP A 7 23.85 6.85 -29.83
N GLN A 8 25.16 6.97 -30.10
CA GLN A 8 26.24 6.87 -29.11
C GLN A 8 26.71 8.23 -28.56
N GLU A 9 25.96 9.30 -28.76
CA GLU A 9 26.25 10.57 -28.08
C GLU A 9 25.81 10.48 -26.61
N ASP A 10 26.76 10.71 -25.71
CA ASP A 10 26.50 10.79 -24.28
C ASP A 10 25.46 11.89 -24.00
N PRO A 11 24.46 11.63 -23.13
CA PRO A 11 23.49 12.65 -22.78
C PRO A 11 24.21 13.85 -22.12
N PRO A 12 23.74 15.07 -22.36
CA PRO A 12 24.35 16.27 -21.77
C PRO A 12 24.35 16.18 -20.24
N PRO A 13 25.37 16.70 -19.57
CA PRO A 13 25.46 16.65 -18.12
C PRO A 13 24.24 17.34 -17.50
N ARG A 14 23.58 16.63 -16.58
CA ARG A 14 22.44 17.18 -15.84
C ARG A 14 22.89 18.43 -15.09
N PRO A 15 22.13 19.54 -15.14
CA PRO A 15 22.44 20.71 -14.35
C PRO A 15 22.48 20.32 -12.86
N ALA A 16 23.55 20.67 -12.19
CA ALA A 16 23.66 20.51 -10.76
C ALA A 16 22.55 21.31 -10.10
N LEU A 17 21.62 20.63 -9.43
CA LEU A 17 20.62 21.27 -8.57
C LEU A 17 21.38 21.89 -7.40
N SER A 18 21.67 23.18 -7.48
CA SER A 18 22.13 23.95 -6.32
C SER A 18 20.97 24.01 -5.31
N VAL A 19 21.15 23.31 -4.20
CA VAL A 19 20.26 23.47 -3.03
C VAL A 19 20.46 24.90 -2.53
N VAL A 20 19.53 25.79 -2.86
CA VAL A 20 19.45 27.10 -2.24
C VAL A 20 19.03 26.85 -0.79
N SER A 21 20.01 26.84 0.10
CA SER A 21 19.76 26.86 1.54
C SER A 21 19.15 28.22 1.89
N THR A 22 17.84 28.33 1.84
CA THR A 22 17.13 29.48 2.39
C THR A 22 17.19 29.37 3.92
N HIS A 23 18.23 29.95 4.49
CA HIS A 23 18.25 30.27 5.91
C HIS A 23 17.11 31.24 6.19
N VAL A 24 16.02 30.76 6.77
CA VAL A 24 14.92 31.59 7.28
C VAL A 24 15.34 32.04 8.68
N PRO A 25 15.76 33.31 8.90
CA PRO A 25 16.01 33.82 10.24
C PRO A 25 14.67 34.19 10.85
N GLY A 26 14.32 33.54 11.92
CA GLY A 26 13.16 33.88 12.73
C GLY A 26 12.43 32.67 13.24
N SER A 27 12.32 32.51 14.56
CA SER A 27 11.43 31.50 15.14
C SER A 27 10.00 31.85 14.76
N LEU A 28 9.31 30.87 14.15
CA LEU A 28 7.90 30.99 13.80
C LEU A 28 7.06 31.13 15.08
N PRO A 29 5.92 31.83 15.04
CA PRO A 29 5.01 31.86 16.16
C PRO A 29 4.65 30.46 16.66
N PRO A 30 4.57 30.21 17.98
CA PRO A 30 4.38 28.85 18.52
C PRO A 30 3.19 28.07 17.94
N GLY A 31 2.13 28.76 17.52
CA GLY A 31 0.97 28.14 16.87
C GLY A 31 1.21 27.74 15.41
N VAL A 32 2.15 28.38 14.73
CA VAL A 32 2.50 28.08 13.34
C VAL A 32 3.52 26.95 13.26
N GLU A 33 4.42 26.89 14.21
CA GLU A 33 5.43 25.83 14.30
C GLU A 33 4.78 24.45 14.54
N ALA A 34 3.72 24.39 15.33
CA ALA A 34 2.93 23.18 15.58
C ALA A 34 2.10 22.74 14.36
N ALA A 35 1.78 23.66 13.44
CA ALA A 35 1.03 23.39 12.22
C ALA A 35 1.93 23.16 10.99
N LEU A 36 3.23 23.41 11.11
CA LEU A 36 4.19 23.26 10.02
C LEU A 36 4.62 21.79 9.90
N TRP A 37 4.27 21.20 8.80
CA TRP A 37 4.71 19.87 8.46
C TRP A 37 6.06 19.92 7.75
N ARG A 38 7.09 19.33 8.33
CA ARG A 38 8.42 19.25 7.73
C ARG A 38 8.53 18.00 6.87
N GLY A 39 9.12 18.14 5.68
CA GLY A 39 9.27 17.04 4.73
C GLY A 39 10.13 15.87 5.24
N ASP A 40 11.03 16.14 6.21
CA ASP A 40 11.84 15.15 6.92
C ASP A 40 11.03 14.35 7.95
N GLN A 41 9.85 14.83 8.33
CA GLN A 41 8.90 14.13 9.20
C GLN A 41 7.89 13.26 8.43
N LEU A 42 8.06 13.11 7.14
CA LEU A 42 7.24 12.29 6.23
C LEU A 42 7.22 10.79 6.58
N GLY A 43 7.92 10.35 7.59
CA GLY A 43 7.90 8.98 8.10
C GLY A 43 7.54 8.87 9.59
N SER A 44 7.30 10.00 10.27
CA SER A 44 7.17 10.05 11.74
C SER A 44 5.74 10.12 12.28
N ALA A 45 4.72 10.10 11.44
CA ALA A 45 3.39 9.76 11.95
C ALA A 45 3.47 8.32 12.47
N VAL A 46 3.20 8.12 13.76
CA VAL A 46 3.10 6.80 14.40
C VAL A 46 1.94 6.06 13.72
N THR A 47 2.22 5.51 12.54
CA THR A 47 1.27 4.69 11.81
C THR A 47 1.46 3.29 12.35
N THR A 48 0.38 2.70 12.89
CA THR A 48 0.39 1.28 13.23
C THR A 48 0.78 0.49 11.99
N VAL A 49 1.77 -0.38 12.11
CA VAL A 49 2.25 -1.21 11.01
C VAL A 49 2.02 -2.69 11.30
N LEU A 50 1.92 -3.47 10.26
CA LEU A 50 1.89 -4.91 10.29
C LEU A 50 3.18 -5.43 9.64
N GLY A 51 3.97 -6.24 10.35
CA GLY A 51 5.21 -6.79 9.81
C GLY A 51 4.98 -7.50 8.47
N THR A 52 5.89 -7.31 7.53
CA THR A 52 5.80 -7.95 6.22
C THR A 52 6.06 -9.45 6.30
N GLY A 53 6.78 -9.90 7.32
CA GLY A 53 7.33 -11.26 7.46
C GLY A 53 8.66 -11.45 6.74
N TYR A 54 9.28 -10.35 6.30
CA TYR A 54 10.60 -10.30 5.69
C TYR A 54 11.41 -9.19 6.35
N ASP A 55 12.38 -9.55 7.19
CA ASP A 55 13.16 -8.58 7.97
C ASP A 55 13.85 -7.51 7.11
N MET A 56 14.38 -7.91 5.96
CA MET A 56 15.00 -6.97 5.01
C MET A 56 14.01 -5.96 4.44
N LEU A 57 12.77 -6.37 4.18
CA LEU A 57 11.75 -5.47 3.69
C LEU A 57 11.23 -4.56 4.81
N ASP A 58 11.07 -5.09 6.01
CA ASP A 58 10.67 -4.32 7.18
C ASP A 58 11.69 -3.21 7.48
N ALA A 59 12.99 -3.48 7.31
CA ALA A 59 14.05 -2.48 7.49
C ALA A 59 13.98 -1.32 6.48
N GLU A 60 13.48 -1.56 5.27
CA GLU A 60 13.36 -0.56 4.20
C GLU A 60 12.03 0.22 4.23
N LEU A 61 10.98 -0.37 4.84
CA LEU A 61 9.67 0.28 4.88
C LEU A 61 9.56 1.29 6.02
N PRO A 62 8.97 2.47 5.78
CA PRO A 62 8.70 3.44 6.83
C PRO A 62 7.86 2.83 7.96
N GLY A 63 8.39 2.84 9.17
CA GLY A 63 7.74 2.28 10.35
C GLY A 63 7.93 0.77 10.54
N GLY A 64 8.69 0.09 9.68
CA GLY A 64 9.07 -1.32 9.86
C GLY A 64 8.00 -2.32 9.44
N GLY A 65 7.18 -1.99 8.44
CA GLY A 65 6.15 -2.92 7.93
C GLY A 65 5.09 -2.27 7.06
N TRP A 66 4.05 -3.02 6.73
CA TRP A 66 2.90 -2.51 5.98
C TRP A 66 2.11 -1.51 6.83
N PRO A 67 1.84 -0.29 6.33
CA PRO A 67 1.05 0.68 7.08
C PRO A 67 -0.41 0.22 7.21
N CYS A 68 -0.93 0.19 8.44
CA CYS A 68 -2.34 -0.07 8.69
C CYS A 68 -3.18 1.17 8.39
N HIS A 69 -4.46 0.98 8.11
CA HIS A 69 -5.40 2.06 7.73
C HIS A 69 -4.89 2.94 6.60
N ALA A 70 -4.14 2.35 5.71
CA ALA A 70 -3.58 2.98 4.53
C ALA A 70 -3.75 2.07 3.32
N LEU A 71 -3.64 2.65 2.15
CA LEU A 71 -3.57 1.92 0.89
C LEU A 71 -2.10 1.75 0.51
N THR A 72 -1.69 0.52 0.27
CA THR A 72 -0.41 0.20 -0.34
C THR A 72 -0.66 -0.27 -1.77
N GLU A 73 0.01 0.33 -2.73
CA GLU A 73 -0.07 -0.06 -4.14
C GLU A 73 1.11 -0.96 -4.50
N LEU A 74 0.80 -2.15 -5.02
CA LEU A 74 1.80 -3.10 -5.52
C LEU A 74 1.78 -3.09 -7.04
N LEU A 75 2.88 -2.68 -7.66
CA LEU A 75 3.05 -2.68 -9.11
C LEU A 75 3.77 -3.95 -9.54
N CYS A 76 3.02 -4.90 -10.09
CA CYS A 76 3.55 -6.20 -10.52
C CYS A 76 3.46 -6.33 -12.04
N ALA A 77 4.55 -6.72 -12.69
CA ALA A 77 4.55 -6.97 -14.13
C ALA A 77 3.67 -8.17 -14.52
N GLN A 78 3.60 -9.16 -13.63
CA GLN A 78 2.74 -10.35 -13.80
C GLN A 78 1.90 -10.53 -12.53
N PRO A 79 0.62 -10.17 -12.56
CA PRO A 79 -0.27 -10.35 -11.41
C PRO A 79 -0.58 -11.83 -11.16
N SER A 80 -0.95 -12.16 -9.94
CA SER A 80 -1.36 -13.49 -9.43
C SER A 80 -0.24 -14.45 -9.05
N VAL A 81 1.01 -14.04 -9.06
CA VAL A 81 2.14 -14.92 -8.70
C VAL A 81 2.93 -14.37 -7.50
N LEU A 82 3.41 -13.14 -7.62
CA LEU A 82 4.35 -12.59 -6.64
C LEU A 82 3.64 -11.92 -5.46
N GLU A 83 2.51 -11.26 -5.69
CA GLU A 83 1.79 -10.54 -4.65
C GLU A 83 1.38 -11.44 -3.49
N TRP A 84 0.86 -12.65 -3.76
CA TRP A 84 0.47 -13.59 -2.71
C TRP A 84 1.65 -14.04 -1.84
N ARG A 85 2.83 -14.20 -2.45
CA ARG A 85 4.04 -14.53 -1.69
C ARG A 85 4.47 -13.35 -0.82
N LEU A 86 4.39 -12.14 -1.39
CA LEU A 86 4.81 -10.91 -0.71
C LEU A 86 3.90 -10.56 0.47
N ILE A 87 2.57 -10.59 0.27
CA ILE A 87 1.61 -10.20 1.31
C ILE A 87 1.17 -11.37 2.21
N GLY A 88 1.41 -12.61 1.80
CA GLY A 88 0.95 -13.82 2.52
C GLY A 88 1.29 -13.85 3.99
N PRO A 89 2.54 -13.58 4.42
CA PRO A 89 2.90 -13.57 5.84
C PRO A 89 2.11 -12.53 6.65
N ALA A 90 1.86 -11.34 6.09
CA ALA A 90 1.05 -10.31 6.72
C ALA A 90 -0.43 -10.73 6.80
N LEU A 91 -0.98 -11.29 5.72
CA LEU A 91 -2.36 -11.80 5.72
C LEU A 91 -2.56 -12.92 6.76
N ARG A 92 -1.55 -13.79 6.96
CA ARG A 92 -1.58 -14.81 8.02
C ARG A 92 -1.69 -14.21 9.42
N GLN A 93 -1.01 -13.08 9.67
CA GLN A 93 -1.13 -12.38 10.94
C GLN A 93 -2.55 -11.83 11.14
N VAL A 94 -3.16 -11.27 10.09
CA VAL A 94 -4.54 -10.77 10.11
C VAL A 94 -5.51 -11.91 10.44
N VAL A 95 -5.37 -13.04 9.77
CA VAL A 95 -6.19 -14.24 9.97
C VAL A 95 -5.98 -14.80 11.38
N GLY A 96 -4.75 -14.84 11.87
CA GLY A 96 -4.41 -15.27 13.23
C GLY A 96 -5.05 -14.39 14.32
N GLN A 97 -5.40 -13.14 14.01
CA GLN A 97 -6.18 -12.24 14.88
C GLN A 97 -7.68 -12.46 14.78
N GLY A 98 -8.14 -13.49 14.07
CA GLY A 98 -9.56 -13.81 13.88
C GLY A 98 -10.27 -12.89 12.87
N ARG A 99 -9.53 -12.10 12.08
CA ARG A 99 -10.11 -11.18 11.08
C ARG A 99 -10.12 -11.81 9.69
N SER A 100 -11.11 -11.41 8.89
CA SER A 100 -11.24 -11.90 7.51
C SER A 100 -10.35 -11.14 6.53
N VAL A 101 -9.93 -11.84 5.49
CA VAL A 101 -9.28 -11.29 4.30
C VAL A 101 -10.31 -11.23 3.18
N VAL A 102 -10.48 -10.07 2.56
CA VAL A 102 -11.37 -9.88 1.42
C VAL A 102 -10.54 -9.67 0.15
N VAL A 103 -10.92 -10.36 -0.91
CA VAL A 103 -10.25 -10.33 -2.22
C VAL A 103 -11.24 -9.86 -3.27
N VAL A 104 -10.90 -8.79 -4.02
CA VAL A 104 -11.76 -8.20 -5.05
C VAL A 104 -11.13 -8.33 -6.42
N GLY A 105 -11.83 -8.99 -7.33
CA GLY A 105 -11.50 -9.09 -8.75
C GLY A 105 -10.11 -9.62 -9.07
N PRO A 106 -9.61 -10.69 -8.43
CA PRO A 106 -8.32 -11.27 -8.76
C PRO A 106 -8.32 -11.75 -10.21
N PRO A 107 -7.20 -11.63 -10.95
CA PRO A 107 -7.11 -12.05 -12.35
C PRO A 107 -7.22 -13.56 -12.51
N GLN A 108 -6.87 -14.33 -11.50
CA GLN A 108 -7.02 -15.78 -11.43
C GLN A 108 -7.82 -16.18 -10.20
N HIS A 109 -8.47 -17.35 -10.26
CA HIS A 109 -9.16 -17.90 -9.11
C HIS A 109 -8.18 -18.14 -7.96
N PRO A 110 -8.52 -17.75 -6.72
CA PRO A 110 -7.67 -18.03 -5.57
C PRO A 110 -7.42 -19.55 -5.46
N HIS A 111 -6.15 -19.94 -5.42
CA HIS A 111 -5.76 -21.33 -5.26
C HIS A 111 -5.86 -21.72 -3.79
N LEU A 112 -7.04 -22.20 -3.37
CA LEU A 112 -7.36 -22.52 -1.98
C LEU A 112 -6.33 -23.42 -1.28
N PRO A 113 -5.81 -24.52 -1.89
CA PRO A 113 -4.77 -25.31 -1.25
C PRO A 113 -3.50 -24.52 -0.95
N GLY A 114 -3.09 -23.63 -1.87
CA GLY A 114 -1.93 -22.76 -1.66
C GLY A 114 -2.16 -21.73 -0.55
N LEU A 115 -3.35 -21.16 -0.46
CA LEU A 115 -3.73 -20.23 0.62
C LEU A 115 -3.78 -20.94 1.97
N ARG A 116 -4.31 -22.15 2.05
CA ARG A 116 -4.25 -22.99 3.27
C ARG A 116 -2.81 -23.27 3.70
N HIS A 117 -1.96 -23.62 2.76
CA HIS A 117 -0.53 -23.83 3.02
C HIS A 117 0.15 -22.54 3.52
N ALA A 118 -0.28 -21.38 3.02
CA ALA A 118 0.14 -20.08 3.50
C ALA A 118 -0.49 -19.69 4.87
N GLY A 119 -1.34 -20.54 5.46
CA GLY A 119 -1.99 -20.30 6.74
C GLY A 119 -3.25 -19.43 6.68
N ILE A 120 -3.86 -19.31 5.50
CA ILE A 120 -5.13 -18.58 5.28
C ILE A 120 -6.24 -19.61 5.09
N ALA A 121 -7.09 -19.78 6.10
CA ALA A 121 -8.22 -20.71 6.04
C ALA A 121 -9.35 -20.17 5.16
N GLU A 122 -10.07 -21.07 4.48
CA GLU A 122 -11.17 -20.69 3.57
C GLU A 122 -12.26 -19.88 4.27
N GLN A 123 -12.58 -20.23 5.53
CA GLN A 123 -13.60 -19.56 6.31
C GLN A 123 -13.30 -18.07 6.59
N GLN A 124 -12.03 -17.70 6.46
CA GLN A 124 -11.55 -16.35 6.68
C GLN A 124 -11.27 -15.59 5.37
N LEU A 125 -11.53 -16.25 4.23
CA LEU A 125 -11.38 -15.65 2.91
C LEU A 125 -12.74 -15.34 2.30
N VAL A 126 -12.97 -14.07 1.99
CA VAL A 126 -14.16 -13.64 1.25
C VAL A 126 -13.72 -13.22 -0.15
N TRP A 127 -14.27 -13.88 -1.16
CA TRP A 127 -13.98 -13.55 -2.54
C TRP A 127 -15.15 -12.82 -3.19
N VAL A 128 -14.91 -11.55 -3.55
CA VAL A 128 -15.85 -10.71 -4.28
C VAL A 128 -15.58 -10.82 -5.79
N ARG A 129 -16.51 -11.41 -6.49
CA ARG A 129 -16.47 -11.57 -7.95
C ARG A 129 -16.98 -10.30 -8.63
N ALA A 130 -16.11 -9.32 -8.80
CA ALA A 130 -16.38 -8.13 -9.58
C ALA A 130 -15.61 -8.23 -10.90
N GLN A 131 -16.30 -8.15 -12.03
CA GLN A 131 -15.67 -8.28 -13.35
C GLN A 131 -15.36 -6.94 -13.99
N ALA A 132 -16.33 -6.02 -14.00
CA ALA A 132 -16.14 -4.72 -14.58
C ALA A 132 -15.22 -3.82 -13.72
N PRO A 133 -14.34 -3.00 -14.33
CA PRO A 133 -13.45 -2.10 -13.59
C PRO A 133 -14.19 -1.17 -12.63
N ALA A 134 -15.34 -0.63 -13.04
CA ALA A 134 -16.18 0.23 -12.22
C ALA A 134 -16.75 -0.51 -11.00
N GLU A 135 -17.17 -1.76 -11.18
CA GLU A 135 -17.69 -2.61 -10.12
C GLU A 135 -16.59 -2.96 -9.10
N ARG A 136 -15.39 -3.32 -9.57
CA ARG A 136 -14.24 -3.58 -8.68
C ARG A 136 -13.93 -2.37 -7.82
N LEU A 137 -13.86 -1.19 -8.43
CA LEU A 137 -13.58 0.04 -7.71
C LEU A 137 -14.67 0.35 -6.69
N TRP A 138 -15.94 0.22 -7.07
CA TRP A 138 -17.07 0.47 -6.18
C TRP A 138 -17.08 -0.50 -4.99
N CYS A 139 -16.94 -1.83 -5.24
CA CYS A 139 -16.87 -2.83 -4.18
C CYS A 139 -15.71 -2.55 -3.22
N THR A 140 -14.53 -2.23 -3.76
CA THR A 140 -13.35 -1.88 -2.96
C THR A 140 -13.63 -0.68 -2.06
N GLU A 141 -14.23 0.37 -2.60
CA GLU A 141 -14.57 1.58 -1.84
C GLU A 141 -15.58 1.29 -0.70
N GLN A 142 -16.62 0.49 -0.98
CA GLN A 142 -17.60 0.12 0.04
C GLN A 142 -16.98 -0.73 1.15
N LEU A 143 -16.12 -1.68 0.79
CA LEU A 143 -15.42 -2.53 1.76
C LEU A 143 -14.45 -1.73 2.62
N VAL A 144 -13.72 -0.78 2.04
CA VAL A 144 -12.87 0.13 2.82
C VAL A 144 -13.73 0.94 3.79
N LYS A 145 -14.82 1.55 3.33
CA LYS A 145 -15.71 2.37 4.15
C LYS A 145 -16.39 1.61 5.29
N SER A 146 -16.75 0.35 5.06
CA SER A 146 -17.41 -0.48 6.07
C SER A 146 -16.47 -0.96 7.16
N ASN A 147 -15.15 -0.96 6.91
CA ASN A 147 -14.12 -1.52 7.80
C ASN A 147 -14.44 -2.95 8.28
N ALA A 148 -15.14 -3.72 7.45
CA ALA A 148 -15.67 -5.05 7.81
C ALA A 148 -14.61 -6.17 7.76
N CYS A 149 -13.41 -5.90 7.27
CA CYS A 149 -12.36 -6.91 7.10
C CYS A 149 -11.04 -6.49 7.76
N GLY A 150 -10.15 -7.46 7.99
CA GLY A 150 -8.82 -7.23 8.52
C GLY A 150 -7.84 -6.79 7.45
N ALA A 151 -8.00 -7.34 6.24
CA ALA A 151 -7.23 -6.94 5.06
C ALA A 151 -8.10 -7.01 3.81
N LEU A 152 -7.85 -6.11 2.90
CA LEU A 152 -8.50 -6.03 1.59
C LEU A 152 -7.45 -6.04 0.50
N VAL A 153 -7.53 -7.00 -0.42
CA VAL A 153 -6.67 -7.11 -1.59
C VAL A 153 -7.53 -6.92 -2.83
N ALA A 154 -7.23 -5.91 -3.64
CA ALA A 154 -8.02 -5.59 -4.83
C ALA A 154 -7.14 -5.43 -6.07
N TRP A 155 -7.55 -6.01 -7.19
CA TRP A 155 -6.90 -5.82 -8.49
C TRP A 155 -7.63 -4.76 -9.29
N LEU A 156 -7.00 -3.59 -9.40
CA LEU A 156 -7.56 -2.39 -10.03
C LEU A 156 -6.67 -1.91 -11.19
N PRO A 157 -6.46 -2.72 -12.24
CA PRO A 157 -5.46 -2.44 -13.29
C PRO A 157 -5.74 -1.17 -14.11
N GLN A 158 -6.96 -0.65 -14.05
CA GLN A 158 -7.41 0.54 -14.79
C GLN A 158 -7.80 1.70 -13.87
N ALA A 159 -7.41 1.62 -12.59
CA ALA A 159 -7.70 2.69 -11.65
C ALA A 159 -6.90 3.94 -11.99
N ARG A 160 -7.58 5.09 -12.02
CA ARG A 160 -6.97 6.39 -12.25
C ARG A 160 -6.41 6.96 -10.93
N PRO A 161 -5.39 7.83 -10.98
CA PRO A 161 -4.76 8.38 -9.77
C PRO A 161 -5.75 9.01 -8.78
N GLU A 162 -6.77 9.73 -9.27
CA GLU A 162 -7.80 10.33 -8.43
C GLU A 162 -8.67 9.29 -7.71
N GLN A 163 -8.88 8.11 -8.30
CA GLN A 163 -9.61 7.01 -7.69
C GLN A 163 -8.79 6.35 -6.58
N ILE A 164 -7.51 6.12 -6.83
CA ILE A 164 -6.57 5.61 -5.83
C ILE A 164 -6.47 6.58 -4.64
N ARG A 165 -6.34 7.89 -4.92
CA ARG A 165 -6.33 8.92 -3.87
C ARG A 165 -7.61 8.91 -3.04
N ARG A 166 -8.77 8.71 -3.65
CA ARG A 166 -10.05 8.62 -2.94
C ARG A 166 -10.08 7.40 -2.01
N LEU A 167 -9.63 6.23 -2.47
CA LEU A 167 -9.51 5.03 -1.65
C LEU A 167 -8.56 5.25 -0.46
N GLN A 168 -7.42 5.89 -0.68
CA GLN A 168 -6.46 6.24 0.37
C GLN A 168 -7.09 7.13 1.45
N VAL A 169 -7.86 8.14 1.05
CA VAL A 169 -8.57 9.02 2.00
C VAL A 169 -9.62 8.24 2.79
N CYS A 170 -10.34 7.31 2.14
CA CYS A 170 -11.29 6.45 2.83
C CYS A 170 -10.62 5.53 3.85
N ALA A 171 -9.47 4.93 3.51
CA ALA A 171 -8.73 4.05 4.40
C ALA A 171 -8.24 4.76 5.68
N ARG A 172 -7.75 6.00 5.54
CA ARG A 172 -7.27 6.82 6.68
C ARG A 172 -8.37 7.25 7.66
N ARG A 173 -9.62 7.32 7.21
CA ARG A 173 -10.76 7.76 8.03
C ARG A 173 -11.33 6.67 8.93
N GLN A 174 -10.86 5.44 8.79
CA GLN A 174 -11.37 4.33 9.60
C GLN A 174 -10.79 4.38 11.02
N PRO A 175 -11.65 4.37 12.06
CA PRO A 175 -11.17 4.31 13.43
C PRO A 175 -10.44 2.98 13.67
N LEU A 176 -9.37 3.03 14.46
CA LEU A 176 -8.79 1.83 15.03
C LEU A 176 -9.88 1.11 15.84
N HIS A 177 -10.32 -0.05 15.42
CA HIS A 177 -11.09 -0.91 16.30
C HIS A 177 -10.14 -1.35 17.43
N ALA A 178 -10.19 -0.64 18.55
CA ALA A 178 -9.71 -1.18 19.81
C ALA A 178 -10.40 -2.53 19.98
N GLY A 179 -9.60 -3.62 20.00
CA GLY A 179 -10.11 -4.97 20.00
C GLY A 179 -11.25 -5.13 21.01
N GLN A 180 -12.39 -5.59 20.56
CA GLN A 180 -13.43 -6.06 21.44
C GLN A 180 -12.85 -7.23 22.24
N ARG A 181 -12.37 -6.93 23.43
CA ARG A 181 -12.19 -7.93 24.46
C ARG A 181 -13.60 -8.44 24.81
N ARG A 182 -13.92 -9.64 24.43
CA ARG A 182 -14.90 -10.48 25.11
C ARG A 182 -14.16 -11.65 25.76
#